data_3c68d29a1fa25cda9eb0b0d4fead890a
#
_entry.id   3c68d29a1fa25cda9eb0b0d4fead890a
#
_cell.length_a   1.000
_cell.length_b   1.000
_cell.length_c   1.000
_cell.angle_alpha   90.00
_cell.angle_beta   90.00
_cell.angle_gamma   90.00
#
_symmetry.space_group_name_H-M   'P 1'
#
loop_
_entity.id
_entity.type
_entity.pdbx_description
1 polymer ?
#
loop_
_entity_poly.entity_id
_entity_poly.type
_entity_poly.pdbx_seq_one_letter_code
_entity_poly.pdbx_strand_id
1 'polypeptide(L)'
;QGRIFKAFTVHCMTRAAAAQTEQIHRMSGMPPQVIAQNLANLIIADPVDPVSAMVAVETQHSAKYGDGSYRFLRLIQASPAQPPAGMAQAAFIDYEFMRKDVRERTLQYVAISGDFGNGTWGYYTSGLASRSEAFARNFSLLYEILLSAQTAQHTIQEKWDSALNAQREIGAQALSGREESR
;
A
#
# COMPACT_ATOMS: atom_id res chain seq x y z
N GLN A 1 8.68 -11.67 20.75
CA GLN A 1 7.95 -10.39 20.74
C GLN A 1 7.02 -10.37 19.53
N GLY A 2 5.73 -10.06 19.76
CA GLY A 2 4.76 -9.81 18.70
C GLY A 2 4.74 -8.33 18.32
N ARG A 3 4.32 -8.05 17.09
CA ARG A 3 4.19 -6.69 16.56
C ARG A 3 2.82 -6.53 15.90
N ILE A 4 2.23 -5.38 16.08
CA ILE A 4 1.07 -4.95 15.32
C ILE A 4 1.57 -3.92 14.32
N PHE A 5 1.25 -4.16 13.05
CA PHE A 5 1.46 -3.13 12.04
C PHE A 5 0.34 -2.12 12.16
N LYS A 6 0.69 -0.88 12.37
CA LYS A 6 -0.28 0.20 12.19
C LYS A 6 -0.77 0.20 10.75
N ALA A 7 -2.04 0.50 10.57
CA ALA A 7 -2.58 0.74 9.26
C ALA A 7 -1.76 1.82 8.54
N PHE A 8 -1.30 1.53 7.34
CA PHE A 8 -0.67 2.53 6.49
C PHE A 8 -1.21 2.41 5.07
N THR A 9 -1.16 3.52 4.39
CA THR A 9 -1.56 3.61 2.99
C THR A 9 -0.36 4.02 2.16
N VAL A 10 -0.19 3.38 1.03
CA VAL A 10 0.85 3.71 0.05
C VAL A 10 0.17 4.04 -1.28
N HIS A 11 0.57 5.16 -1.88
CA HIS A 11 0.25 5.44 -3.27
C HIS A 11 1.28 4.76 -4.17
N CYS A 12 0.79 3.94 -5.07
CA CYS A 12 1.59 3.17 -6.01
C CYS A 12 1.35 3.68 -7.43
N MET A 13 2.33 3.47 -8.30
CA MET A 13 2.21 3.73 -9.73
C MET A 13 2.29 2.42 -10.49
N THR A 14 1.47 2.25 -11.53
CA THR A 14 1.57 1.10 -12.43
C THR A 14 2.87 1.15 -13.23
N ARG A 15 3.37 -0.01 -13.66
CA ARG A 15 4.57 -0.07 -14.51
C ARG A 15 4.39 0.67 -15.82
N ALA A 16 3.19 0.59 -16.41
CA ALA A 16 2.86 1.31 -17.65
C ALA A 16 2.93 2.83 -17.46
N ALA A 17 2.34 3.36 -16.38
CA ALA A 17 2.38 4.79 -16.08
C ALA A 17 3.81 5.27 -15.76
N ALA A 18 4.60 4.49 -15.05
CA ALA A 18 5.99 4.80 -14.77
C ALA A 18 6.81 4.90 -16.08
N ALA A 19 6.64 3.94 -16.98
CA ALA A 19 7.30 3.95 -18.29
C ALA A 19 6.87 5.16 -19.15
N GLN A 20 5.58 5.48 -19.15
CA GLN A 20 5.06 6.66 -19.85
C GLN A 20 5.62 7.96 -19.26
N THR A 21 5.67 8.07 -17.93
CA THR A 21 6.25 9.23 -17.22
C THR A 21 7.73 9.40 -17.59
N GLU A 22 8.49 8.31 -17.59
CA GLU A 22 9.89 8.32 -18.00
C GLU A 22 10.05 8.81 -19.46
N GLN A 23 9.22 8.32 -20.38
CA GLN A 23 9.24 8.73 -21.77
C GLN A 23 8.93 10.22 -21.94
N ILE A 24 7.90 10.74 -21.27
CA ILE A 24 7.52 12.16 -21.31
C ILE A 24 8.67 13.03 -20.78
N HIS A 25 9.31 12.65 -19.69
CA HIS A 25 10.44 13.39 -19.13
C HIS A 25 11.65 13.39 -20.09
N ARG A 26 11.94 12.27 -20.75
CA ARG A 26 13.00 12.20 -21.77
C ARG A 26 12.69 13.11 -22.97
N MET A 27 11.45 13.13 -23.45
CA MET A 27 11.02 13.98 -24.55
C MET A 27 11.07 15.49 -24.21
N SER A 28 10.88 15.83 -22.92
CA SER A 28 11.02 17.19 -22.43
C SER A 28 12.47 17.66 -22.22
N GLY A 29 13.46 16.81 -22.53
CA GLY A 29 14.87 17.10 -22.37
C GLY A 29 15.39 17.00 -20.91
N MET A 30 14.63 16.36 -20.03
CA MET A 30 15.06 16.15 -18.63
C MET A 30 16.26 15.21 -18.56
N PRO A 31 17.31 15.55 -17.78
CA PRO A 31 18.49 14.71 -17.62
C PRO A 31 18.11 13.31 -17.05
N PRO A 32 18.72 12.21 -17.55
CA PRO A 32 18.41 10.84 -17.11
C PRO A 32 18.54 10.65 -15.60
N GLN A 33 19.51 11.30 -14.95
CA GLN A 33 19.71 11.21 -13.50
C GLN A 33 18.52 11.81 -12.72
N VAL A 34 17.95 12.91 -13.20
CA VAL A 34 16.78 13.56 -12.57
C VAL A 34 15.54 12.68 -12.74
N ILE A 35 15.36 12.09 -13.92
CA ILE A 35 14.27 11.12 -14.15
C ILE A 35 14.38 9.93 -13.19
N ALA A 36 15.57 9.34 -13.07
CA ALA A 36 15.81 8.23 -12.17
C ALA A 36 15.54 8.61 -10.70
N GLN A 37 15.93 9.80 -10.26
CA GLN A 37 15.65 10.31 -8.91
C GLN A 37 14.14 10.49 -8.66
N ASN A 38 13.41 11.04 -9.63
CA ASN A 38 11.96 11.21 -9.52
C ASN A 38 11.22 9.88 -9.37
N LEU A 39 11.65 8.85 -10.09
CA LEU A 39 11.05 7.51 -10.02
C LEU A 39 11.55 6.68 -8.82
N ALA A 40 12.73 6.98 -8.29
CA ALA A 40 13.36 6.21 -7.22
C ALA A 40 12.51 6.16 -5.93
N ASN A 41 11.74 7.22 -5.66
CA ASN A 41 10.90 7.31 -4.46
C ASN A 41 9.48 6.74 -4.66
N LEU A 42 9.12 6.32 -5.88
CA LEU A 42 7.81 5.77 -6.15
C LEU A 42 7.79 4.25 -5.94
N ILE A 43 6.72 3.74 -5.34
CA ILE A 43 6.43 2.30 -5.36
C ILE A 43 5.80 1.98 -6.71
N ILE A 44 6.49 1.20 -7.52
CA ILE A 44 6.05 0.85 -8.88
C ILE A 44 5.60 -0.61 -8.89
N ALA A 45 4.29 -0.82 -8.91
CA ALA A 45 3.68 -2.14 -8.91
C ALA A 45 2.30 -2.07 -9.56
N ASP A 46 1.84 -3.19 -10.14
CA ASP A 46 0.52 -3.28 -10.75
C ASP A 46 -0.50 -3.86 -9.75
N PRO A 47 -1.74 -3.32 -9.67
CA PRO A 47 -2.77 -3.78 -8.74
C PRO A 47 -3.49 -5.04 -9.30
N VAL A 48 -2.75 -6.15 -9.47
CA VAL A 48 -3.29 -7.38 -10.07
C VAL A 48 -4.23 -8.11 -9.10
N ASP A 49 -3.73 -8.39 -7.92
CA ASP A 49 -4.44 -9.00 -6.80
C ASP A 49 -3.76 -8.62 -5.47
N PRO A 50 -4.47 -8.75 -4.31
CA PRO A 50 -3.92 -8.36 -3.02
C PRO A 50 -2.61 -9.05 -2.63
N VAL A 51 -2.40 -10.33 -3.00
CA VAL A 51 -1.18 -11.07 -2.64
C VAL A 51 0.01 -10.58 -3.44
N SER A 52 -0.13 -10.47 -4.76
CA SER A 52 0.91 -9.97 -5.66
C SER A 52 1.27 -8.52 -5.34
N ALA A 53 0.26 -7.69 -5.08
CA ALA A 53 0.45 -6.30 -4.66
C ALA A 53 1.23 -6.22 -3.34
N MET A 54 0.86 -7.02 -2.34
CA MET A 54 1.53 -7.06 -1.04
C MET A 54 3.01 -7.40 -1.20
N VAL A 55 3.35 -8.46 -1.92
CA VAL A 55 4.76 -8.86 -2.12
C VAL A 55 5.56 -7.74 -2.79
N ALA A 56 5.01 -7.13 -3.85
CA ALA A 56 5.68 -6.07 -4.59
C ALA A 56 5.87 -4.80 -3.75
N VAL A 57 4.81 -4.35 -3.05
CA VAL A 57 4.82 -3.13 -2.25
C VAL A 57 5.72 -3.28 -1.03
N GLU A 58 5.55 -4.35 -0.24
CA GLU A 58 6.34 -4.57 0.99
C GLU A 58 7.85 -4.69 0.69
N THR A 59 8.20 -5.38 -0.39
CA THR A 59 9.60 -5.50 -0.82
C THR A 59 10.20 -4.14 -1.19
N GLN A 60 9.50 -3.36 -2.01
CA GLN A 60 9.99 -2.04 -2.43
C GLN A 60 9.97 -1.04 -1.28
N HIS A 61 8.92 -1.07 -0.44
CA HIS A 61 8.81 -0.21 0.72
C HIS A 61 9.96 -0.46 1.71
N SER A 62 10.26 -1.73 2.00
CA SER A 62 11.39 -2.08 2.85
C SER A 62 12.73 -1.60 2.28
N ALA A 63 12.93 -1.74 0.97
CA ALA A 63 14.17 -1.33 0.32
C ALA A 63 14.34 0.20 0.27
N LYS A 64 13.25 0.95 0.10
CA LYS A 64 13.28 2.42 -0.09
C LYS A 64 13.16 3.20 1.21
N TYR A 65 12.35 2.74 2.13
CA TYR A 65 11.98 3.46 3.35
C TYR A 65 12.30 2.71 4.65
N GLY A 66 12.73 1.46 4.54
CA GLY A 66 13.13 0.62 5.66
C GLY A 66 14.61 0.30 5.66
N ASP A 67 14.92 -0.85 6.25
CA ASP A 67 16.29 -1.37 6.33
C ASP A 67 16.64 -2.35 5.18
N GLY A 68 15.73 -2.56 4.23
CA GLY A 68 15.92 -3.48 3.10
C GLY A 68 15.92 -4.97 3.49
N SER A 69 15.65 -5.30 4.75
CA SER A 69 15.78 -6.67 5.25
C SER A 69 14.56 -7.56 5.00
N TYR A 70 13.46 -6.99 4.50
CA TYR A 70 12.25 -7.76 4.20
C TYR A 70 12.48 -8.68 3.00
N ARG A 71 12.13 -9.96 3.17
CA ARG A 71 12.12 -10.95 2.11
C ARG A 71 10.94 -11.90 2.29
N PHE A 72 10.00 -11.87 1.38
CA PHE A 72 8.89 -12.83 1.34
C PHE A 72 9.43 -14.25 1.20
N LEU A 73 8.90 -15.19 1.98
CA LEU A 73 9.31 -16.60 1.96
C LEU A 73 8.25 -17.47 1.31
N ARG A 74 7.04 -17.47 1.88
CA ARG A 74 5.94 -18.30 1.37
C ARG A 74 4.59 -17.78 1.82
N LEU A 75 3.60 -17.96 0.97
CA LEU A 75 2.20 -17.84 1.30
C LEU A 75 1.77 -19.10 2.07
N ILE A 76 1.03 -18.91 3.16
CA ILE A 76 0.39 -20.00 3.90
C ILE A 76 -1.06 -20.10 3.45
N GLN A 77 -1.78 -18.97 3.50
CA GLN A 77 -3.17 -18.88 3.09
C GLN A 77 -3.51 -17.46 2.66
N ALA A 78 -4.41 -17.32 1.70
CA ALA A 78 -5.09 -16.07 1.40
C ALA A 78 -6.59 -16.32 1.34
N SER A 79 -7.36 -15.47 1.99
CA SER A 79 -8.82 -15.52 2.00
C SER A 79 -9.38 -14.18 1.55
N PRO A 80 -10.28 -14.14 0.56
CA PRO A 80 -10.94 -12.92 0.15
C PRO A 80 -11.62 -12.24 1.34
N ALA A 81 -11.57 -10.92 1.36
CA ALA A 81 -12.22 -10.09 2.35
C ALA A 81 -13.05 -9.00 1.67
N GLN A 82 -13.98 -8.42 2.40
CA GLN A 82 -14.73 -7.29 1.89
C GLN A 82 -13.82 -6.06 1.85
N PRO A 83 -13.65 -5.42 0.68
CA PRO A 83 -12.88 -4.20 0.57
C PRO A 83 -13.61 -3.02 1.22
N PRO A 84 -12.89 -2.06 1.82
CA PRO A 84 -13.46 -0.81 2.28
C PRO A 84 -13.99 0.02 1.10
N ALA A 85 -14.78 1.04 1.40
CA ALA A 85 -15.24 1.98 0.37
C ALA A 85 -14.06 2.59 -0.39
N GLY A 86 -14.16 2.61 -1.72
CA GLY A 86 -13.09 3.12 -2.61
C GLY A 86 -11.97 2.12 -2.91
N MET A 87 -11.97 0.92 -2.32
CA MET A 87 -11.06 -0.16 -2.66
C MET A 87 -11.76 -1.17 -3.59
N ALA A 88 -11.00 -1.77 -4.50
CA ALA A 88 -11.52 -2.72 -5.49
C ALA A 88 -11.48 -4.16 -4.99
N GLN A 89 -10.44 -4.53 -4.25
CA GLN A 89 -10.22 -5.87 -3.75
C GLN A 89 -9.61 -5.83 -2.35
N ALA A 90 -9.89 -6.87 -1.55
CA ALA A 90 -9.21 -7.07 -0.27
C ALA A 90 -9.05 -8.56 0.04
N ALA A 91 -8.05 -8.88 0.86
CA ALA A 91 -7.81 -10.22 1.37
C ALA A 91 -7.16 -10.19 2.76
N PHE A 92 -7.41 -11.24 3.53
CA PHE A 92 -6.56 -11.63 4.65
C PHE A 92 -5.48 -12.57 4.14
N ILE A 93 -4.22 -12.22 4.38
CA ILE A 93 -3.05 -12.94 3.88
C ILE A 93 -2.22 -13.41 5.06
N ASP A 94 -2.09 -14.74 5.19
CA ASP A 94 -1.24 -15.40 6.18
C ASP A 94 0.02 -15.89 5.45
N TYR A 95 1.18 -15.38 5.85
CA TYR A 95 2.43 -15.68 5.16
C TYR A 95 3.64 -15.59 6.08
N GLU A 96 4.76 -16.14 5.63
CA GLU A 96 6.06 -16.04 6.31
C GLU A 96 7.02 -15.17 5.51
N PHE A 97 7.84 -14.43 6.23
CA PHE A 97 8.89 -13.58 5.68
C PHE A 97 10.12 -13.55 6.59
N MET A 98 11.25 -13.14 6.03
CA MET A 98 12.46 -12.83 6.79
C MET A 98 12.55 -11.34 7.02
N ARG A 99 13.01 -10.97 8.20
CA ARG A 99 13.41 -9.60 8.53
C ARG A 99 14.59 -9.65 9.50
N LYS A 100 15.72 -9.04 9.11
CA LYS A 100 16.96 -9.07 9.91
C LYS A 100 17.29 -10.49 10.38
N ASP A 101 17.32 -11.44 9.47
CA ASP A 101 17.59 -12.87 9.71
C ASP A 101 16.62 -13.57 10.68
N VAL A 102 15.54 -12.93 11.07
CA VAL A 102 14.47 -13.54 11.86
C VAL A 102 13.31 -13.96 10.95
N ARG A 103 12.91 -15.23 11.02
CA ARG A 103 11.73 -15.73 10.35
C ARG A 103 10.49 -15.32 11.14
N GLU A 104 9.63 -14.57 10.50
CA GLU A 104 8.37 -14.08 11.06
C GLU A 104 7.18 -14.65 10.28
N ARG A 105 6.05 -14.80 10.96
CA ARG A 105 4.74 -15.09 10.35
C ARG A 105 3.80 -13.92 10.64
N THR A 106 2.97 -13.60 9.70
CA THR A 106 2.01 -12.50 9.80
C THR A 106 0.64 -12.94 9.28
N LEU A 107 -0.39 -12.42 9.93
CA LEU A 107 -1.72 -12.30 9.34
C LEU A 107 -1.94 -10.82 9.03
N GLN A 108 -2.13 -10.52 7.75
CA GLN A 108 -2.23 -9.16 7.23
C GLN A 108 -3.51 -8.99 6.43
N TYR A 109 -4.27 -7.95 6.74
CA TYR A 109 -5.33 -7.47 5.88
C TYR A 109 -4.72 -6.54 4.84
N VAL A 110 -5.02 -6.78 3.59
CA VAL A 110 -4.55 -5.98 2.46
C VAL A 110 -5.76 -5.58 1.62
N ALA A 111 -5.86 -4.31 1.28
CA ALA A 111 -6.82 -3.82 0.31
C ALA A 111 -6.11 -2.99 -0.76
N ILE A 112 -6.57 -3.12 -1.99
CA ILE A 112 -6.05 -2.38 -3.15
C ILE A 112 -7.20 -1.66 -3.85
N SER A 113 -6.95 -0.43 -4.28
CA SER A 113 -7.88 0.28 -5.17
C SER A 113 -7.68 -0.21 -6.61
N GLY A 114 -8.65 0.11 -7.48
CA GLY A 114 -8.39 0.13 -8.91
C GLY A 114 -7.48 1.30 -9.30
N ASP A 115 -7.10 1.35 -10.58
CA ASP A 115 -6.42 2.52 -11.16
C ASP A 115 -7.35 3.74 -11.06
N PHE A 116 -6.81 4.85 -10.55
CA PHE A 116 -7.54 6.14 -10.47
C PHE A 116 -7.68 6.87 -11.82
N GLY A 117 -7.31 6.21 -12.92
CA GLY A 117 -7.41 6.75 -14.28
C GLY A 117 -6.15 7.49 -14.75
N ASN A 118 -5.13 7.58 -13.91
CA ASN A 118 -3.84 8.21 -14.20
C ASN A 118 -2.65 7.27 -14.00
N GLY A 119 -2.91 5.96 -13.90
CA GLY A 119 -1.92 4.94 -13.62
C GLY A 119 -1.43 4.90 -12.17
N THR A 120 -2.12 5.59 -11.25
CA THR A 120 -1.86 5.47 -9.82
C THR A 120 -2.97 4.67 -9.12
N TRP A 121 -2.62 4.02 -8.02
CA TRP A 121 -3.53 3.22 -7.22
C TRP A 121 -3.12 3.22 -5.74
N GLY A 122 -4.05 2.84 -4.87
CA GLY A 122 -3.86 2.82 -3.42
C GLY A 122 -3.64 1.41 -2.90
N TYR A 123 -2.65 1.25 -2.04
CA TYR A 123 -2.40 0.07 -1.23
C TYR A 123 -2.66 0.41 0.23
N TYR A 124 -3.50 -0.37 0.89
CA TYR A 124 -3.78 -0.26 2.32
C TYR A 124 -3.47 -1.58 2.99
N THR A 125 -2.87 -1.52 4.16
CA THR A 125 -2.58 -2.71 4.95
C THR A 125 -2.67 -2.46 6.44
N SER A 126 -3.05 -3.51 7.17
CA SER A 126 -2.93 -3.63 8.62
C SER A 126 -2.72 -5.09 8.98
N GLY A 127 -2.05 -5.36 10.09
CA GLY A 127 -1.83 -6.76 10.46
C GLY A 127 -1.05 -6.94 11.74
N LEU A 128 -0.81 -8.20 12.04
CA LEU A 128 -0.06 -8.64 13.20
C LEU A 128 1.02 -9.63 12.77
N ALA A 129 2.18 -9.54 13.40
CA ALA A 129 3.30 -10.45 13.15
C ALA A 129 4.00 -10.84 14.43
N SER A 130 4.60 -12.01 14.41
CA SER A 130 5.56 -12.44 15.42
C SER A 130 6.55 -13.43 14.81
N ARG A 131 7.56 -13.83 15.59
CA ARG A 131 8.43 -14.95 15.20
C ARG A 131 7.57 -16.17 14.85
N SER A 132 7.91 -16.87 13.78
CA SER A 132 7.11 -18.01 13.28
C SER A 132 6.84 -19.08 14.35
N GLU A 133 7.84 -19.41 15.16
CA GLU A 133 7.70 -20.39 16.24
C GLU A 133 6.78 -19.95 17.38
N ALA A 134 6.57 -18.64 17.54
CA ALA A 134 5.73 -18.07 18.59
C ALA A 134 4.35 -17.59 18.09
N PHE A 135 4.11 -17.63 16.78
CA PHE A 135 2.94 -17.01 16.17
C PHE A 135 1.63 -17.59 16.73
N ALA A 136 1.48 -18.92 16.77
CA ALA A 136 0.26 -19.56 17.27
C ALA A 136 -0.02 -19.19 18.74
N ARG A 137 1.02 -19.15 19.57
CA ARG A 137 0.89 -18.79 21.00
C ARG A 137 0.52 -17.31 21.20
N ASN A 138 1.03 -16.43 20.35
CA ASN A 138 0.81 -14.99 20.48
C ASN A 138 -0.45 -14.52 19.74
N PHE A 139 -1.04 -15.36 18.90
CA PHE A 139 -2.09 -14.97 17.97
C PHE A 139 -3.31 -14.35 18.68
N SER A 140 -3.86 -15.02 19.68
CA SER A 140 -5.05 -14.53 20.39
C SER A 140 -4.86 -13.15 20.99
N LEU A 141 -3.73 -12.93 21.68
CA LEU A 141 -3.41 -11.64 22.26
C LEU A 141 -3.25 -10.56 21.20
N LEU A 142 -2.51 -10.85 20.13
CA LEU A 142 -2.29 -9.90 19.04
C LEU A 142 -3.59 -9.58 18.31
N TYR A 143 -4.46 -10.58 18.14
CA TYR A 143 -5.76 -10.41 17.51
C TYR A 143 -6.70 -9.53 18.35
N GLU A 144 -6.75 -9.73 19.66
CA GLU A 144 -7.52 -8.86 20.58
C GLU A 144 -7.05 -7.40 20.51
N ILE A 145 -5.73 -7.18 20.49
CA ILE A 145 -5.16 -5.83 20.34
C ILE A 145 -5.51 -5.23 18.96
N LEU A 146 -5.48 -6.04 17.90
CA LEU A 146 -5.86 -5.57 16.56
C LEU A 146 -7.34 -5.18 16.52
N LEU A 147 -8.23 -5.98 17.13
CA LEU A 147 -9.66 -5.66 17.24
C LEU A 147 -9.90 -4.38 18.06
N SER A 148 -9.18 -4.20 19.16
CA SER A 148 -9.29 -2.97 19.98
C SER A 148 -8.84 -1.72 19.22
N ALA A 149 -7.93 -1.86 18.27
CA ALA A 149 -7.48 -0.79 17.39
C ALA A 149 -8.49 -0.46 16.27
N GLN A 150 -9.50 -1.31 16.01
CA GLN A 150 -10.53 -1.07 14.99
C GLN A 150 -11.42 0.14 15.32
N THR A 151 -11.55 0.51 16.59
CA THR A 151 -12.22 1.75 16.98
C THR A 151 -11.49 2.98 16.43
N ALA A 152 -10.17 2.89 16.26
CA ALA A 152 -9.37 3.91 15.58
C ALA A 152 -9.54 3.87 14.04
N GLN A 153 -10.00 2.75 13.47
CA GLN A 153 -10.26 2.63 12.03
C GLN A 153 -11.42 3.51 11.57
N HIS A 154 -12.43 3.72 12.40
CA HIS A 154 -13.51 4.67 12.09
C HIS A 154 -12.95 6.08 11.88
N THR A 155 -12.03 6.50 12.74
CA THR A 155 -11.35 7.81 12.61
C THR A 155 -10.43 7.89 11.39
N ILE A 156 -9.84 6.77 10.97
CA ILE A 156 -9.01 6.71 9.76
C ILE A 156 -9.89 6.76 8.51
N GLN A 157 -11.02 6.06 8.50
CA GLN A 157 -12.00 6.11 7.42
C GLN A 157 -12.57 7.53 7.26
N GLU A 158 -12.95 8.20 8.36
CA GLU A 158 -13.42 9.58 8.34
C GLU A 158 -12.36 10.56 7.80
N LYS A 159 -11.10 10.39 8.19
CA LYS A 159 -9.99 11.20 7.66
C LYS A 159 -9.72 10.92 6.18
N TRP A 160 -9.87 9.68 5.75
CA TRP A 160 -9.71 9.29 4.35
C TRP A 160 -10.84 9.88 3.48
N ASP A 161 -12.08 9.75 3.93
CA ASP A 161 -13.24 10.32 3.25
C ASP A 161 -13.16 11.85 3.17
N SER A 162 -12.68 12.50 4.23
CA SER A 162 -12.40 13.94 4.27
C SER A 162 -11.32 14.34 3.27
N ALA A 163 -10.22 13.58 3.17
CA ALA A 163 -9.14 13.84 2.23
C ALA A 163 -9.58 13.65 0.76
N LEU A 164 -10.38 12.61 0.49
CA LEU A 164 -10.96 12.39 -0.84
C LEU A 164 -11.92 13.49 -1.25
N ASN A 165 -12.74 13.98 -0.33
CA ASN A 165 -13.66 15.08 -0.58
C ASN A 165 -12.91 16.39 -0.86
N ALA A 166 -11.88 16.70 -0.06
CA ALA A 166 -11.02 17.86 -0.29
C ALA A 166 -10.33 17.81 -1.68
N GLN A 167 -9.89 16.63 -2.10
CA GLN A 167 -9.25 16.43 -3.40
C GLN A 167 -10.26 16.59 -4.57
N ARG A 168 -11.52 16.17 -4.38
CA ARG A 168 -12.61 16.41 -5.34
C ARG A 168 -12.97 17.87 -5.45
N GLU A 169 -13.00 18.59 -4.34
CA GLU A 169 -13.27 20.04 -4.31
C GLU A 169 -12.19 20.84 -5.02
N ILE A 170 -10.91 20.51 -4.77
CA ILE A 170 -9.78 21.12 -5.49
C ILE A 170 -9.87 20.86 -7.01
N GLY A 171 -10.22 19.62 -7.39
CA GLY A 171 -10.43 19.27 -8.79
C GLY A 171 -11.58 20.04 -9.44
N ALA A 172 -12.70 20.20 -8.74
CA ALA A 172 -13.85 20.96 -9.21
C ALA A 172 -13.54 22.47 -9.35
N GLN A 173 -12.83 23.06 -8.39
CA GLN A 173 -12.39 24.46 -8.45
C GLN A 173 -11.41 24.71 -9.59
N ALA A 174 -10.49 23.77 -9.87
CA ALA A 174 -9.55 23.87 -10.99
C ALA A 174 -10.25 23.81 -12.37
N LEU A 175 -11.38 23.11 -12.45
CA LEU A 175 -12.20 23.04 -13.67
C LEU A 175 -13.04 24.31 -13.88
N SER A 176 -13.68 24.82 -12.81
CA SER A 176 -14.48 26.06 -12.89
C SER A 176 -13.64 27.30 -13.20
N GLY A 177 -12.44 27.41 -12.60
CA GLY A 177 -11.51 28.49 -12.90
C GLY A 177 -10.95 28.49 -14.34
N ARG A 178 -11.03 27.35 -15.05
CA ARG A 178 -10.70 27.27 -16.50
C ARG A 178 -11.84 27.70 -17.40
N GLU A 179 -13.10 27.55 -16.97
CA GLU A 179 -14.27 27.99 -17.73
C GLU A 179 -14.46 29.52 -17.66
N GLU A 180 -14.12 30.14 -16.53
CA GLU A 180 -14.19 31.59 -16.35
C GLU A 180 -13.06 32.36 -17.10
N SER A 181 -12.00 31.65 -17.52
CA SER A 181 -10.85 32.23 -18.24
C SER A 181 -10.93 32.11 -19.77
N ARG A 182 -12.05 31.67 -20.30
CA ARG A 182 -12.36 31.55 -21.75
C ARG A 182 -13.38 32.57 -22.18
#